data_8525c7b2b8709bcc2334c5ba9d93a16d
#
_entry.id   8525c7b2b8709bcc2334c5ba9d93a16d
#
_cell.length_a   1.000
_cell.length_b   1.000
_cell.length_c   1.000
_cell.angle_alpha   90.00
_cell.angle_beta   90.00
_cell.angle_gamma   90.00
#
_symmetry.space_group_name_H-M   'P 1'
#
loop_
_entity.id
_entity.type
_entity.pdbx_description
1 polymer ?
#
loop_
_entity_poly.entity_id
_entity_poly.type
_entity_poly.pdbx_seq_one_letter_code
_entity_poly.pdbx_strand_id
1 'polypeptide(L)'
;MGATRAIALCHCFAGALEFQSGHWAEASAALRKSIQLYREIGAASGEALACQRLGVLQTAHGKLAEGVATLHEGVAAAERALMRAHCLTRVYAALARNRLAAADLYAADHALTLGLAMSERHGNCATCDALLLAVAISVRVTQGDFVAAETFCRQLDEAAEKYVSRMWVAMARQSRGELATAQGKLDDALSYYAEAQAGFTTAGNAYEAARCLAASASIQLARGAPGDLEAAPIVQAKAQQIFQQLGAS
;
A
#
# COMPACT_ATOMS: atom_id res chain seq x y z
N MET A 1 -31.97 3.67 6.88
CA MET A 1 -30.53 4.04 7.04
C MET A 1 -29.63 2.84 7.40
N GLY A 2 -30.02 1.92 8.29
CA GLY A 2 -29.17 0.77 8.68
C GLY A 2 -28.83 -0.18 7.54
N ALA A 3 -29.81 -0.56 6.72
CA ALA A 3 -29.61 -1.47 5.59
C ALA A 3 -28.67 -0.86 4.52
N THR A 4 -28.84 0.42 4.16
CA THR A 4 -27.99 1.09 3.19
C THR A 4 -26.54 1.16 3.65
N ARG A 5 -26.31 1.43 4.96
CA ARG A 5 -24.94 1.43 5.54
C ARG A 5 -24.29 0.05 5.47
N ALA A 6 -25.03 -1.03 5.77
CA ALA A 6 -24.53 -2.39 5.68
C ALA A 6 -24.19 -2.77 4.24
N ILE A 7 -25.06 -2.43 3.27
CA ILE A 7 -24.82 -2.66 1.85
C ILE A 7 -23.57 -1.91 1.37
N ALA A 8 -23.43 -0.63 1.75
CA ALA A 8 -22.25 0.17 1.42
C ALA A 8 -20.95 -0.47 1.98
N LEU A 9 -21.01 -0.97 3.22
CA LEU A 9 -19.89 -1.65 3.84
C LEU A 9 -19.54 -2.95 3.11
N CYS A 10 -20.55 -3.75 2.74
CA CYS A 10 -20.33 -4.97 1.95
C CYS A 10 -19.64 -4.65 0.61
N HIS A 11 -20.09 -3.63 -0.12
CA HIS A 11 -19.43 -3.19 -1.35
C HIS A 11 -17.99 -2.73 -1.10
N CYS A 12 -17.73 -2.02 0.01
CA CYS A 12 -16.39 -1.57 0.35
C CYS A 12 -15.43 -2.74 0.61
N PHE A 13 -15.88 -3.77 1.33
CA PHE A 13 -15.04 -4.94 1.59
C PHE A 13 -14.94 -5.87 0.37
N ALA A 14 -16.03 -6.07 -0.37
CA ALA A 14 -16.00 -6.81 -1.63
C ALA A 14 -14.97 -6.18 -2.58
N GLY A 15 -15.01 -4.86 -2.78
CA GLY A 15 -14.03 -4.18 -3.62
C GLY A 15 -12.59 -4.33 -3.15
N ALA A 16 -12.35 -4.40 -1.83
CA ALA A 16 -11.00 -4.66 -1.31
C ALA A 16 -10.54 -6.10 -1.58
N LEU A 17 -11.44 -7.09 -1.46
CA LEU A 17 -11.14 -8.49 -1.76
C LEU A 17 -10.91 -8.70 -3.25
N GLU A 18 -11.77 -8.13 -4.11
CA GLU A 18 -11.62 -8.18 -5.56
C GLU A 18 -10.29 -7.54 -6.02
N PHE A 19 -9.87 -6.44 -5.40
CA PHE A 19 -8.57 -5.85 -5.67
C PHE A 19 -7.42 -6.82 -5.34
N GLN A 20 -7.46 -7.48 -4.17
CA GLN A 20 -6.45 -8.45 -3.78
C GLN A 20 -6.45 -9.67 -4.70
N SER A 21 -7.62 -10.15 -5.12
CA SER A 21 -7.79 -11.29 -6.02
C SER A 21 -7.46 -10.98 -7.49
N GLY A 22 -7.20 -9.73 -7.82
CA GLY A 22 -6.85 -9.31 -9.17
C GLY A 22 -8.02 -8.94 -10.08
N HIS A 23 -9.25 -8.93 -9.57
CA HIS A 23 -10.45 -8.54 -10.31
C HIS A 23 -10.67 -7.02 -10.19
N TRP A 24 -9.81 -6.25 -10.83
CA TRP A 24 -9.72 -4.81 -10.61
C TRP A 24 -10.86 -3.99 -11.18
N ALA A 25 -11.53 -4.47 -12.23
CA ALA A 25 -12.75 -3.84 -12.76
C ALA A 25 -13.91 -3.94 -11.77
N GLU A 26 -14.13 -5.12 -11.23
CA GLU A 26 -15.13 -5.44 -10.20
C GLU A 26 -14.83 -4.68 -8.91
N ALA A 27 -13.56 -4.64 -8.51
CA ALA A 27 -13.09 -3.86 -7.36
C ALA A 27 -13.46 -2.37 -7.51
N SER A 28 -13.16 -1.78 -8.67
CA SER A 28 -13.48 -0.38 -8.97
C SER A 28 -14.99 -0.12 -8.94
N ALA A 29 -15.79 -0.99 -9.56
CA ALA A 29 -17.26 -0.87 -9.57
C ALA A 29 -17.84 -0.95 -8.16
N ALA A 30 -17.40 -1.93 -7.35
CA ALA A 30 -17.86 -2.09 -5.97
C ALA A 30 -17.48 -0.89 -5.10
N LEU A 31 -16.24 -0.39 -5.19
CA LEU A 31 -15.80 0.76 -4.40
C LEU A 31 -16.52 2.05 -4.79
N ARG A 32 -16.78 2.30 -6.09
CA ARG A 32 -17.58 3.44 -6.54
C ARG A 32 -19.02 3.35 -6.01
N LYS A 33 -19.63 2.16 -6.04
CA LYS A 33 -20.96 1.93 -5.47
C LYS A 33 -20.99 2.18 -3.96
N SER A 34 -19.96 1.74 -3.25
CA SER A 34 -19.81 2.01 -1.82
C SER A 34 -19.74 3.51 -1.51
N ILE A 35 -18.91 4.27 -2.25
CA ILE A 35 -18.79 5.73 -2.10
C ILE A 35 -20.17 6.39 -2.31
N GLN A 36 -20.86 6.04 -3.39
CA GLN A 36 -22.20 6.57 -3.69
C GLN A 36 -23.16 6.36 -2.51
N LEU A 37 -23.28 5.13 -2.02
CA LEU A 37 -24.20 4.78 -0.95
C LEU A 37 -23.85 5.48 0.38
N TYR A 38 -22.56 5.63 0.70
CA TYR A 38 -22.16 6.37 1.89
C TYR A 38 -22.47 7.87 1.78
N ARG A 39 -22.33 8.48 0.60
CA ARG A 39 -22.74 9.87 0.33
C ARG A 39 -24.24 10.07 0.49
N GLU A 40 -25.05 9.17 -0.05
CA GLU A 40 -26.52 9.22 0.06
C GLU A 40 -27.02 9.26 1.51
N ILE A 41 -26.31 8.61 2.43
CA ILE A 41 -26.68 8.56 3.86
C ILE A 41 -25.85 9.47 4.77
N GLY A 42 -24.94 10.28 4.20
CA GLY A 42 -24.06 11.19 4.95
C GLY A 42 -23.04 10.47 5.86
N ALA A 43 -22.64 9.23 5.55
CA ALA A 43 -21.75 8.43 6.38
C ALA A 43 -20.27 8.69 6.05
N ALA A 44 -19.75 9.82 6.47
CA ALA A 44 -18.43 10.36 6.12
C ALA A 44 -17.26 9.41 6.39
N SER A 45 -17.25 8.66 7.51
CA SER A 45 -16.18 7.68 7.79
C SER A 45 -16.13 6.54 6.77
N GLY A 46 -17.30 6.06 6.33
CA GLY A 46 -17.38 5.01 5.32
C GLY A 46 -16.99 5.54 3.93
N GLU A 47 -17.41 6.76 3.58
CA GLU A 47 -17.00 7.44 2.36
C GLU A 47 -15.48 7.57 2.29
N ALA A 48 -14.83 8.07 3.36
CA ALA A 48 -13.38 8.21 3.44
C ALA A 48 -12.65 6.87 3.24
N LEU A 49 -13.15 5.79 3.88
CA LEU A 49 -12.57 4.46 3.73
C LEU A 49 -12.69 3.93 2.30
N ALA A 50 -13.84 4.11 1.66
CA ALA A 50 -14.05 3.65 0.30
C ALA A 50 -13.23 4.46 -0.72
N CYS A 51 -13.12 5.79 -0.54
CA CYS A 51 -12.23 6.65 -1.33
C CYS A 51 -10.76 6.25 -1.17
N GLN A 52 -10.32 5.96 0.05
CA GLN A 52 -8.95 5.49 0.31
C GLN A 52 -8.65 4.21 -0.49
N ARG A 53 -9.54 3.22 -0.46
CA ARG A 53 -9.37 1.96 -1.19
C ARG A 53 -9.38 2.15 -2.71
N LEU A 54 -10.30 2.96 -3.22
CA LEU A 54 -10.36 3.27 -4.66
C LEU A 54 -9.12 4.02 -5.12
N GLY A 55 -8.63 4.98 -4.35
CA GLY A 55 -7.40 5.71 -4.66
C GLY A 55 -6.15 4.81 -4.68
N VAL A 56 -6.07 3.82 -3.78
CA VAL A 56 -5.01 2.80 -3.80
C VAL A 56 -5.10 1.93 -5.06
N LEU A 57 -6.29 1.47 -5.43
CA LEU A 57 -6.51 0.72 -6.68
C LEU A 57 -6.10 1.53 -7.91
N GLN A 58 -6.52 2.79 -7.99
CA GLN A 58 -6.17 3.69 -9.10
C GLN A 58 -4.66 3.94 -9.18
N THR A 59 -3.99 4.07 -8.03
CA THR A 59 -2.54 4.17 -7.96
C THR A 59 -1.85 2.92 -8.49
N ALA A 60 -2.31 1.74 -8.11
CA ALA A 60 -1.79 0.46 -8.60
C ALA A 60 -2.00 0.26 -10.11
N HIS A 61 -3.07 0.85 -10.66
CA HIS A 61 -3.38 0.88 -12.09
C HIS A 61 -2.53 1.90 -12.88
N GLY A 62 -1.65 2.66 -12.22
CA GLY A 62 -0.92 3.78 -12.85
C GLY A 62 -1.77 5.03 -13.11
N LYS A 63 -3.05 5.05 -12.74
CA LYS A 63 -3.96 6.19 -12.88
C LYS A 63 -3.73 7.22 -11.78
N LEU A 64 -2.51 7.75 -11.70
CA LEU A 64 -2.05 8.53 -10.56
C LEU A 64 -2.88 9.80 -10.33
N ALA A 65 -3.26 10.51 -11.40
CA ALA A 65 -4.07 11.72 -11.32
C ALA A 65 -5.49 11.44 -10.81
N GLU A 66 -6.14 10.36 -11.30
CA GLU A 66 -7.44 9.93 -10.78
C GLU A 66 -7.33 9.50 -9.31
N GLY A 67 -6.26 8.75 -8.97
CA GLY A 67 -5.99 8.30 -7.60
C GLY A 67 -5.89 9.47 -6.63
N VAL A 68 -5.09 10.47 -6.96
CA VAL A 68 -4.97 11.69 -6.17
C VAL A 68 -6.30 12.42 -5.99
N ALA A 69 -7.08 12.59 -7.06
CA ALA A 69 -8.39 13.25 -6.97
C ALA A 69 -9.32 12.50 -6.01
N THR A 70 -9.42 11.17 -6.16
CA THR A 70 -10.22 10.32 -5.27
C THR A 70 -9.74 10.38 -3.81
N LEU A 71 -8.43 10.42 -3.59
CA LEU A 71 -7.87 10.54 -2.23
C LEU A 71 -8.16 11.90 -1.60
N HIS A 72 -8.15 12.99 -2.37
CA HIS A 72 -8.58 14.30 -1.86
C HIS A 72 -10.07 14.33 -1.50
N GLU A 73 -10.94 13.67 -2.26
CA GLU A 73 -12.33 13.46 -1.85
C GLU A 73 -12.40 12.69 -0.52
N GLY A 74 -11.54 11.67 -0.36
CA GLY A 74 -11.37 10.91 0.89
C GLY A 74 -10.94 11.79 2.06
N VAL A 75 -10.00 12.73 1.86
CA VAL A 75 -9.60 13.72 2.88
C VAL A 75 -10.80 14.59 3.26
N ALA A 76 -11.51 15.14 2.28
CA ALA A 76 -12.68 15.99 2.53
C ALA A 76 -13.80 15.23 3.30
N ALA A 77 -13.99 13.94 3.01
CA ALA A 77 -14.91 13.08 3.78
C ALA A 77 -14.37 12.83 5.20
N ALA A 78 -13.09 12.53 5.35
CA ALA A 78 -12.47 12.24 6.64
C ALA A 78 -12.52 13.45 7.59
N GLU A 79 -12.42 14.68 7.07
CA GLU A 79 -12.56 15.91 7.86
C GLU A 79 -13.95 16.05 8.51
N ARG A 80 -14.99 15.49 7.90
CA ARG A 80 -16.36 15.46 8.43
C ARG A 80 -16.64 14.23 9.29
N ALA A 81 -15.70 13.28 9.36
CA ALA A 81 -15.91 12.01 10.02
C ALA A 81 -15.82 12.12 11.54
N LEU A 82 -16.66 11.35 12.25
CA LEU A 82 -16.59 11.25 13.72
C LEU A 82 -15.22 10.71 14.18
N MET A 83 -14.64 9.74 13.44
CA MET A 83 -13.30 9.19 13.67
C MET A 83 -12.27 9.88 12.75
N ARG A 84 -12.26 11.21 12.77
CA ARG A 84 -11.49 12.05 11.84
C ARG A 84 -10.01 11.64 11.75
N ALA A 85 -9.32 11.58 12.87
CA ALA A 85 -7.88 11.26 12.89
C ALA A 85 -7.59 9.85 12.33
N HIS A 86 -8.40 8.85 12.68
CA HIS A 86 -8.31 7.50 12.14
C HIS A 86 -8.49 7.46 10.61
N CYS A 87 -9.49 8.15 10.09
CA CYS A 87 -9.74 8.21 8.65
C CYS A 87 -8.60 8.93 7.92
N LEU A 88 -8.16 10.07 8.45
CA LEU A 88 -7.08 10.86 7.86
C LEU A 88 -5.75 10.11 7.83
N THR A 89 -5.36 9.40 8.89
CA THR A 89 -4.15 8.57 8.91
C THR A 89 -4.10 7.63 7.70
N ARG A 90 -5.20 6.93 7.42
CA ARG A 90 -5.29 5.97 6.31
C ARG A 90 -5.27 6.65 4.94
N VAL A 91 -5.98 7.76 4.79
CA VAL A 91 -6.04 8.48 3.52
C VAL A 91 -4.70 9.14 3.21
N TYR A 92 -4.02 9.74 4.21
CA TYR A 92 -2.70 10.33 4.03
C TYR A 92 -1.63 9.27 3.72
N ALA A 93 -1.69 8.07 4.30
CA ALA A 93 -0.82 6.97 3.91
C ALA A 93 -0.98 6.60 2.42
N ALA A 94 -2.23 6.51 1.94
CA ALA A 94 -2.51 6.25 0.53
C ALA A 94 -2.06 7.42 -0.37
N LEU A 95 -2.24 8.66 0.08
CA LEU A 95 -1.82 9.85 -0.66
C LEU A 95 -0.29 9.92 -0.79
N ALA A 96 0.43 9.67 0.30
CA ALA A 96 1.90 9.60 0.27
C ALA A 96 2.39 8.52 -0.69
N ARG A 97 1.77 7.33 -0.70
CA ARG A 97 2.09 6.25 -1.65
C ARG A 97 1.84 6.67 -3.11
N ASN A 98 0.72 7.34 -3.39
CA ASN A 98 0.41 7.84 -4.72
C ASN A 98 1.43 8.87 -5.19
N ARG A 99 1.84 9.80 -4.31
CA ARG A 99 2.83 10.83 -4.60
C ARG A 99 4.22 10.26 -4.84
N LEU A 100 4.63 9.23 -4.08
CA LEU A 100 5.86 8.47 -4.37
C LEU A 100 5.81 7.83 -5.75
N ALA A 101 4.69 7.19 -6.10
CA ALA A 101 4.52 6.59 -7.43
C ALA A 101 4.56 7.63 -8.56
N ALA A 102 4.18 8.88 -8.27
CA ALA A 102 4.31 10.02 -9.19
C ALA A 102 5.70 10.68 -9.18
N ALA A 103 6.67 10.12 -8.44
CA ALA A 103 8.00 10.70 -8.20
C ALA A 103 7.97 12.10 -7.55
N ASP A 104 6.87 12.48 -6.89
CA ASP A 104 6.70 13.74 -6.16
C ASP A 104 7.04 13.52 -4.68
N LEU A 105 8.35 13.45 -4.39
CA LEU A 105 8.85 13.16 -3.04
C LEU A 105 8.44 14.24 -2.03
N TYR A 106 8.38 15.51 -2.44
CA TYR A 106 7.96 16.59 -1.56
C TYR A 106 6.51 16.44 -1.09
N ALA A 107 5.59 16.21 -2.02
CA ALA A 107 4.20 15.99 -1.68
C ALA A 107 3.99 14.66 -0.93
N ALA A 108 4.80 13.63 -1.19
CA ALA A 108 4.77 12.38 -0.45
C ALA A 108 5.17 12.58 1.02
N ASP A 109 6.27 13.29 1.28
CA ASP A 109 6.73 13.60 2.63
C ASP A 109 5.75 14.51 3.40
N HIS A 110 5.16 15.49 2.71
CA HIS A 110 4.12 16.32 3.30
C HIS A 110 2.89 15.49 3.74
N ALA A 111 2.39 14.62 2.86
CA ALA A 111 1.27 13.74 3.18
C ALA A 111 1.63 12.77 4.32
N LEU A 112 2.84 12.21 4.33
CA LEU A 112 3.34 11.37 5.41
C LEU A 112 3.35 12.12 6.75
N THR A 113 3.87 13.34 6.79
CA THR A 113 3.92 14.18 8.00
C THR A 113 2.52 14.41 8.58
N LEU A 114 1.54 14.71 7.72
CA LEU A 114 0.14 14.84 8.12
C LEU A 114 -0.42 13.51 8.65
N GLY A 115 -0.10 12.40 8.01
CA GLY A 115 -0.52 11.05 8.43
C GLY A 115 0.02 10.69 9.81
N LEU A 116 1.31 10.93 10.07
CA LEU A 116 1.97 10.67 11.36
C LEU A 116 1.34 11.50 12.47
N ALA A 117 1.09 12.80 12.24
CA ALA A 117 0.42 13.65 13.20
C ALA A 117 -1.01 13.20 13.53
N MET A 118 -1.74 12.61 12.56
CA MET A 118 -3.06 12.05 12.80
C MET A 118 -2.99 10.72 13.55
N SER A 119 -2.01 9.87 13.27
CA SER A 119 -1.79 8.61 13.98
C SER A 119 -1.53 8.87 15.47
N GLU A 120 -0.64 9.80 15.78
CA GLU A 120 -0.34 10.21 17.16
C GLU A 120 -1.61 10.69 17.89
N ARG A 121 -2.41 11.56 17.26
CA ARG A 121 -3.68 12.06 17.82
C ARG A 121 -4.71 10.97 18.07
N HIS A 122 -4.66 9.89 17.29
CA HIS A 122 -5.59 8.76 17.41
C HIS A 122 -5.11 7.70 18.41
N GLY A 123 -3.90 7.81 18.95
CA GLY A 123 -3.33 6.87 19.91
C GLY A 123 -2.75 5.62 19.25
N ASN A 124 -2.16 5.77 18.06
CA ASN A 124 -1.40 4.75 17.35
C ASN A 124 -2.22 3.46 17.09
N CYS A 125 -3.20 3.56 16.20
CA CYS A 125 -4.01 2.41 15.79
C CYS A 125 -3.20 1.48 14.88
N ALA A 126 -2.91 0.27 15.32
CA ALA A 126 -2.07 -0.68 14.60
C ALA A 126 -2.47 -0.92 13.13
N THR A 127 -3.78 -0.98 12.82
CA THR A 127 -4.24 -1.18 11.43
C THR A 127 -4.02 0.04 10.53
N CYS A 128 -4.00 1.25 11.11
CA CYS A 128 -3.69 2.47 10.37
C CYS A 128 -2.18 2.62 10.24
N ASP A 129 -1.48 2.32 11.31
CA ASP A 129 -0.03 2.44 11.41
C ASP A 129 0.70 1.47 10.50
N ALA A 130 0.24 0.22 10.36
CA ALA A 130 0.85 -0.72 9.44
C ALA A 130 0.90 -0.19 7.98
N LEU A 131 -0.16 0.49 7.52
CA LEU A 131 -0.19 1.12 6.20
C LEU A 131 0.70 2.37 6.14
N LEU A 132 0.70 3.16 7.21
CA LEU A 132 1.46 4.40 7.29
C LEU A 132 2.97 4.13 7.41
N LEU A 133 3.37 3.16 8.26
CA LEU A 133 4.76 2.78 8.46
C LEU A 133 5.40 2.25 7.18
N ALA A 134 4.69 1.41 6.42
CA ALA A 134 5.22 0.91 5.15
C ALA A 134 5.55 2.04 4.16
N VAL A 135 4.68 3.06 4.04
CA VAL A 135 4.97 4.19 3.16
C VAL A 135 6.00 5.15 3.78
N ALA A 136 6.06 5.26 5.11
CA ALA A 136 7.08 6.05 5.79
C ALA A 136 8.48 5.51 5.49
N ILE A 137 8.65 4.19 5.50
CA ILE A 137 9.91 3.54 5.13
C ILE A 137 10.30 3.92 3.69
N SER A 138 9.38 3.78 2.74
CA SER A 138 9.64 4.14 1.33
C SER A 138 10.02 5.61 1.15
N VAL A 139 9.35 6.53 1.83
CA VAL A 139 9.69 7.97 1.80
C VAL A 139 11.08 8.21 2.36
N ARG A 140 11.40 7.67 3.54
CA ARG A 140 12.71 7.86 4.19
C ARG A 140 13.84 7.20 3.40
N VAL A 141 13.61 6.02 2.84
CA VAL A 141 14.58 5.36 1.92
C VAL A 141 14.87 6.25 0.71
N THR A 142 13.83 6.80 0.07
CA THR A 142 13.99 7.69 -1.09
C THR A 142 14.72 8.99 -0.73
N GLN A 143 14.59 9.47 0.51
CA GLN A 143 15.32 10.64 1.03
C GLN A 143 16.77 10.31 1.45
N GLY A 144 17.16 9.03 1.53
CA GLY A 144 18.43 8.59 2.06
C GLY A 144 18.52 8.61 3.60
N ASP A 145 17.41 8.82 4.29
CA ASP A 145 17.33 8.78 5.76
C ASP A 145 17.14 7.34 6.25
N PHE A 146 18.20 6.56 6.17
CA PHE A 146 18.18 5.14 6.56
C PHE A 146 18.00 4.92 8.06
N VAL A 147 18.32 5.90 8.91
CA VAL A 147 18.12 5.81 10.36
C VAL A 147 16.65 5.87 10.71
N ALA A 148 15.93 6.83 10.14
CA ALA A 148 14.49 6.91 10.30
C ALA A 148 13.77 5.71 9.66
N ALA A 149 14.21 5.26 8.46
CA ALA A 149 13.66 4.09 7.80
C ALA A 149 13.80 2.83 8.67
N GLU A 150 14.97 2.60 9.28
CA GLU A 150 15.20 1.47 10.20
C GLU A 150 14.28 1.53 11.43
N THR A 151 14.04 2.73 11.96
CA THR A 151 13.12 2.91 13.08
C THR A 151 11.70 2.51 12.72
N PHE A 152 11.21 2.92 11.55
CA PHE A 152 9.89 2.52 11.05
C PHE A 152 9.82 1.03 10.70
N CYS A 153 10.90 0.41 10.18
CA CYS A 153 10.97 -1.02 9.97
C CYS A 153 10.75 -1.80 11.27
N ARG A 154 11.44 -1.42 12.36
CA ARG A 154 11.25 -2.08 13.66
C ARG A 154 9.81 -1.96 14.17
N GLN A 155 9.21 -0.78 14.06
CA GLN A 155 7.82 -0.58 14.47
C GLN A 155 6.85 -1.44 13.65
N LEU A 156 7.10 -1.60 12.35
CA LEU A 156 6.27 -2.44 11.49
C LEU A 156 6.46 -3.93 11.79
N ASP A 157 7.70 -4.39 12.07
CA ASP A 157 7.99 -5.75 12.52
C ASP A 157 7.24 -6.06 13.83
N GLU A 158 7.35 -5.18 14.84
CA GLU A 158 6.68 -5.32 16.14
C GLU A 158 5.15 -5.39 15.98
N ALA A 159 4.57 -4.55 15.11
CA ALA A 159 3.14 -4.60 14.81
C ALA A 159 2.75 -5.92 14.12
N ALA A 160 3.54 -6.39 13.16
CA ALA A 160 3.28 -7.63 12.43
C ALA A 160 3.31 -8.86 13.35
N GLU A 161 4.28 -8.92 14.25
CA GLU A 161 4.41 -9.98 15.25
C GLU A 161 3.28 -9.96 16.27
N LYS A 162 2.99 -8.78 16.85
CA LYS A 162 1.94 -8.60 17.86
C LYS A 162 0.55 -9.04 17.39
N TYR A 163 0.22 -8.74 16.13
CA TYR A 163 -1.11 -9.04 15.57
C TYR A 163 -1.15 -10.32 14.73
N VAL A 164 -0.02 -11.04 14.61
CA VAL A 164 0.09 -12.32 13.88
C VAL A 164 -0.51 -12.23 12.46
N SER A 165 -0.35 -11.08 11.81
CA SER A 165 -0.92 -10.82 10.50
C SER A 165 0.06 -11.22 9.39
N ARG A 166 -0.25 -12.28 8.63
CA ARG A 166 0.57 -12.71 7.48
C ARG A 166 0.80 -11.59 6.47
N MET A 167 -0.22 -10.76 6.23
CA MET A 167 -0.12 -9.61 5.33
C MET A 167 0.89 -8.58 5.85
N TRP A 168 0.86 -8.27 7.15
CA TRP A 168 1.78 -7.29 7.73
C TRP A 168 3.20 -7.83 7.81
N VAL A 169 3.37 -9.13 8.07
CA VAL A 169 4.70 -9.78 7.98
C VAL A 169 5.25 -9.63 6.56
N ALA A 170 4.46 -9.92 5.53
CA ALA A 170 4.90 -9.73 4.14
C ALA A 170 5.24 -8.26 3.83
N MET A 171 4.44 -7.31 4.30
CA MET A 171 4.72 -5.87 4.17
C MET A 171 6.01 -5.47 4.88
N ALA A 172 6.25 -5.98 6.09
CA ALA A 172 7.47 -5.70 6.85
C ALA A 172 8.70 -6.25 6.13
N ARG A 173 8.63 -7.47 5.60
CA ARG A 173 9.72 -8.06 4.80
C ARG A 173 9.97 -7.28 3.51
N GLN A 174 8.93 -6.85 2.80
CA GLN A 174 9.07 -5.99 1.61
C GLN A 174 9.79 -4.68 1.96
N SER A 175 9.39 -4.03 3.05
CA SER A 175 10.00 -2.78 3.50
C SER A 175 11.47 -2.97 3.94
N ARG A 176 11.80 -4.10 4.58
CA ARG A 176 13.18 -4.50 4.87
C ARG A 176 13.99 -4.69 3.60
N GLY A 177 13.41 -5.32 2.58
CA GLY A 177 14.02 -5.49 1.26
C GLY A 177 14.32 -4.15 0.59
N GLU A 178 13.40 -3.20 0.66
CA GLU A 178 13.57 -1.85 0.12
C GLU A 178 14.73 -1.12 0.80
N LEU A 179 14.78 -1.13 2.13
CA LEU A 179 15.87 -0.52 2.89
C LEU A 179 17.21 -1.19 2.61
N ALA A 180 17.27 -2.53 2.60
CA ALA A 180 18.50 -3.27 2.31
C ALA A 180 19.02 -2.98 0.89
N THR A 181 18.13 -2.87 -0.09
CA THR A 181 18.48 -2.48 -1.47
C THR A 181 19.15 -1.10 -1.49
N ALA A 182 18.55 -0.12 -0.83
CA ALA A 182 19.10 1.24 -0.79
C ALA A 182 20.43 1.33 -0.03
N GLN A 183 20.67 0.43 0.92
CA GLN A 183 21.95 0.30 1.62
C GLN A 183 23.01 -0.51 0.86
N GLY A 184 22.71 -1.04 -0.32
CA GLY A 184 23.60 -1.89 -1.10
C GLY A 184 23.77 -3.32 -0.56
N LYS A 185 22.94 -3.75 0.40
CA LYS A 185 22.95 -5.10 0.99
C LYS A 185 22.09 -6.04 0.12
N LEU A 186 22.58 -6.32 -1.07
CA LEU A 186 21.78 -6.96 -2.13
C LEU A 186 21.36 -8.39 -1.80
N ASP A 187 22.20 -9.17 -1.08
CA ASP A 187 21.85 -10.53 -0.66
C ASP A 187 20.73 -10.54 0.37
N ASP A 188 20.80 -9.65 1.37
CA ASP A 188 19.75 -9.48 2.37
C ASP A 188 18.44 -9.03 1.70
N ALA A 189 18.54 -8.09 0.75
CA ALA A 189 17.40 -7.59 0.02
C ALA A 189 16.68 -8.71 -0.74
N LEU A 190 17.39 -9.57 -1.45
CA LEU A 190 16.82 -10.73 -2.16
C LEU A 190 16.12 -11.69 -1.20
N SER A 191 16.73 -11.97 -0.05
CA SER A 191 16.12 -12.82 0.98
C SER A 191 14.79 -12.22 1.48
N TYR A 192 14.79 -10.94 1.84
CA TYR A 192 13.58 -10.24 2.30
C TYR A 192 12.48 -10.19 1.23
N TYR A 193 12.81 -9.92 -0.02
CA TYR A 193 11.82 -9.92 -1.09
C TYR A 193 11.27 -11.32 -1.40
N ALA A 194 12.08 -12.39 -1.26
CA ALA A 194 11.60 -13.76 -1.41
C ALA A 194 10.58 -14.12 -0.31
N GLU A 195 10.88 -13.78 0.95
CA GLU A 195 9.95 -13.97 2.07
C GLU A 195 8.65 -13.17 1.87
N ALA A 196 8.77 -11.89 1.47
CA ALA A 196 7.63 -11.03 1.19
C ALA A 196 6.76 -11.60 0.07
N GLN A 197 7.37 -12.03 -1.04
CA GLN A 197 6.68 -12.62 -2.19
C GLN A 197 5.89 -13.88 -1.79
N ALA A 198 6.51 -14.78 -1.02
CA ALA A 198 5.84 -15.98 -0.51
C ALA A 198 4.65 -15.62 0.40
N GLY A 199 4.84 -14.64 1.30
CA GLY A 199 3.80 -14.15 2.20
C GLY A 199 2.62 -13.53 1.46
N PHE A 200 2.86 -12.66 0.47
CA PHE A 200 1.81 -12.05 -0.34
C PHE A 200 1.09 -13.08 -1.21
N THR A 201 1.81 -14.05 -1.77
CA THR A 201 1.19 -15.16 -2.53
C THR A 201 0.25 -15.96 -1.64
N THR A 202 0.68 -16.32 -0.44
CA THR A 202 -0.15 -17.05 0.53
C THR A 202 -1.37 -16.22 0.98
N ALA A 203 -1.23 -14.90 1.06
CA ALA A 203 -2.32 -13.99 1.39
C ALA A 203 -3.25 -13.66 0.20
N GLY A 204 -2.97 -14.19 -0.99
CA GLY A 204 -3.76 -13.94 -2.21
C GLY A 204 -3.54 -12.55 -2.83
N ASN A 205 -2.47 -11.84 -2.48
CA ASN A 205 -2.15 -10.52 -3.02
C ASN A 205 -1.15 -10.62 -4.18
N ALA A 206 -1.67 -10.94 -5.37
CA ALA A 206 -0.86 -11.16 -6.56
C ALA A 206 -0.07 -9.89 -6.99
N TYR A 207 -0.65 -8.70 -6.79
CA TYR A 207 0.00 -7.45 -7.15
C TYR A 207 1.27 -7.19 -6.34
N GLU A 208 1.21 -7.27 -5.01
CA GLU A 208 2.38 -7.04 -4.16
C GLU A 208 3.40 -8.17 -4.33
N ALA A 209 2.96 -9.43 -4.58
CA ALA A 209 3.86 -10.52 -4.91
C ALA A 209 4.63 -10.25 -6.22
N ALA A 210 3.97 -9.73 -7.26
CA ALA A 210 4.62 -9.34 -8.52
C ALA A 210 5.60 -8.16 -8.33
N ARG A 211 5.28 -7.20 -7.48
CA ARG A 211 6.21 -6.11 -7.13
C ARG A 211 7.49 -6.64 -6.47
N CYS A 212 7.37 -7.63 -5.58
CA CYS A 212 8.55 -8.27 -4.99
C CYS A 212 9.39 -9.00 -6.04
N LEU A 213 8.77 -9.70 -7.00
CA LEU A 213 9.48 -10.34 -8.11
C LEU A 213 10.22 -9.31 -8.98
N ALA A 214 9.57 -8.21 -9.35
CA ALA A 214 10.19 -7.16 -10.15
C ALA A 214 11.38 -6.52 -9.42
N ALA A 215 11.26 -6.26 -8.12
CA ALA A 215 12.35 -5.77 -7.30
C ALA A 215 13.52 -6.78 -7.26
N SER A 216 13.22 -8.07 -7.05
CA SER A 216 14.25 -9.13 -7.04
C SER A 216 15.00 -9.21 -8.36
N ALA A 217 14.31 -9.12 -9.50
CA ALA A 217 14.95 -9.12 -10.82
C ALA A 217 15.90 -7.92 -10.98
N SER A 218 15.48 -6.74 -10.57
CA SER A 218 16.32 -5.52 -10.61
C SER A 218 17.55 -5.65 -9.72
N ILE A 219 17.41 -6.26 -8.53
CA ILE A 219 18.52 -6.48 -7.59
C ILE A 219 19.49 -7.52 -8.13
N GLN A 220 19.01 -8.61 -8.76
CA GLN A 220 19.88 -9.61 -9.41
C GLN A 220 20.74 -8.96 -10.49
N LEU A 221 20.14 -8.13 -11.37
CA LEU A 221 20.90 -7.39 -12.37
C LEU A 221 21.95 -6.45 -11.75
N ALA A 222 21.62 -5.80 -10.66
CA ALA A 222 22.56 -4.90 -9.96
C ALA A 222 23.67 -5.65 -9.24
N ARG A 223 23.37 -6.84 -8.68
CA ARG A 223 24.35 -7.68 -7.97
C ARG A 223 25.33 -8.35 -8.93
N GLY A 224 24.85 -8.85 -10.07
CA GLY A 224 25.66 -9.48 -11.11
C GLY A 224 26.41 -10.73 -10.66
N ALA A 225 25.91 -11.46 -9.68
CA ALA A 225 26.51 -12.72 -9.23
C ALA A 225 26.31 -13.83 -10.30
N PRO A 226 27.11 -14.90 -10.26
CA PRO A 226 26.94 -16.03 -11.19
C PRO A 226 25.50 -16.53 -11.20
N GLY A 227 24.91 -16.63 -12.39
CA GLY A 227 23.50 -17.03 -12.59
C GLY A 227 22.48 -15.91 -12.51
N ASP A 228 22.81 -14.73 -12.02
CA ASP A 228 21.88 -13.60 -11.92
C ASP A 228 21.42 -13.08 -13.28
N LEU A 229 22.35 -13.02 -14.24
CA LEU A 229 22.05 -12.52 -15.59
C LEU A 229 21.08 -13.44 -16.35
N GLU A 230 21.11 -14.74 -16.07
CA GLU A 230 20.17 -15.71 -16.62
C GLU A 230 18.84 -15.72 -15.85
N ALA A 231 18.87 -15.58 -14.53
CA ALA A 231 17.69 -15.64 -13.67
C ALA A 231 16.82 -14.37 -13.74
N ALA A 232 17.43 -13.19 -13.75
CA ALA A 232 16.70 -11.92 -13.67
C ALA A 232 15.67 -11.72 -14.79
N PRO A 233 15.95 -12.00 -16.08
CA PRO A 233 14.96 -11.88 -17.14
C PRO A 233 13.75 -12.81 -16.94
N ILE A 234 13.96 -14.01 -16.40
CA ILE A 234 12.91 -14.99 -16.13
C ILE A 234 11.99 -14.48 -15.01
N VAL A 235 12.58 -13.98 -13.93
CA VAL A 235 11.85 -13.42 -12.79
C VAL A 235 11.09 -12.15 -13.22
N GLN A 236 11.71 -11.29 -14.03
CA GLN A 236 11.07 -10.09 -14.57
C GLN A 236 9.89 -10.43 -15.50
N ALA A 237 10.05 -11.41 -16.38
CA ALA A 237 8.96 -11.85 -17.27
C ALA A 237 7.77 -12.38 -16.47
N LYS A 238 8.01 -13.12 -15.38
CA LYS A 238 6.97 -13.61 -14.48
C LYS A 238 6.23 -12.45 -13.79
N ALA A 239 6.94 -11.44 -13.31
CA ALA A 239 6.32 -10.25 -12.73
C ALA A 239 5.45 -9.51 -13.76
N GLN A 240 5.98 -9.30 -14.97
CA GLN A 240 5.27 -8.63 -16.06
C GLN A 240 4.00 -9.40 -16.48
N GLN A 241 4.06 -10.71 -16.56
CA GLN A 241 2.88 -11.54 -16.85
C GLN A 241 1.77 -11.31 -15.82
N ILE A 242 2.12 -11.27 -14.53
CA ILE A 242 1.14 -11.02 -13.46
C ILE A 242 0.58 -9.58 -13.59
N PHE A 243 1.41 -8.58 -13.81
CA PHE A 243 0.94 -7.20 -14.00
C PHE A 243 -0.01 -7.09 -15.19
N GLN A 244 0.30 -7.74 -16.33
CA GLN A 244 -0.59 -7.77 -17.50
C GLN A 244 -1.95 -8.43 -17.19
N GLN A 245 -1.95 -9.55 -16.47
CA GLN A 245 -3.18 -10.22 -16.05
C GLN A 245 -4.04 -9.36 -15.13
N LEU A 246 -3.42 -8.53 -14.29
CA LEU A 246 -4.08 -7.59 -13.39
C LEU A 246 -4.51 -6.28 -14.10
N GLY A 247 -4.01 -6.02 -15.30
CA GLY A 247 -4.15 -4.73 -15.96
C GLY A 247 -3.35 -3.61 -15.28
N ALA A 248 -2.30 -3.96 -14.52
CA ALA A 248 -1.37 -3.01 -13.92
C ALA A 248 -0.39 -2.47 -14.97
N SER A 249 -0.04 -1.19 -14.87
CA SER A 249 0.93 -0.52 -15.75
C SER A 249 2.20 -0.18 -14.98
#